data_c96cc7fd2ab5f4e145e4da50ea0285b8
#
_entry.id   c96cc7fd2ab5f4e145e4da50ea0285b8
#
_cell.length_a   1.000
_cell.length_b   1.000
_cell.length_c   1.000
_cell.angle_alpha   90.00
_cell.angle_beta   90.00
_cell.angle_gamma   90.00
#
_symmetry.space_group_name_H-M   'P 1'
#
loop_
_entity.id
_entity.type
_entity.pdbx_description
1 polymer ?
#
loop_
_entity_poly.entity_id
_entity_poly.type
_entity_poly.pdbx_seq_one_letter_code
_entity_poly.pdbx_strand_id
1 'polypeptide(L)'
;MDAQRWAPPSPLPRSIFTERLEIRRYVLADAPALFEAVDRDRKALLPWLPWAAFAHRNESDTLSFLRDCRRGYASVDAPDFAMGVFSRTDGELIGGTGLHAPVAQARQAEIGYWVAAAERGQGVCTEATAALISTALTPEDDGGWGLRRIVIHCAALNVRSARICHKLGLRREAVHIADRWFEGSESIPAGYIDSHTYAVLDREWDIDADRRA
;
A
#
# COMPACT_ATOMS: atom_id res chain seq x y z
N MET A 1 -29.56 14.74 5.96
CA MET A 1 -28.21 15.22 5.60
C MET A 1 -27.62 14.16 4.69
N ASP A 2 -27.56 14.41 3.39
CA ASP A 2 -26.86 13.52 2.46
C ASP A 2 -25.40 13.48 2.89
N ALA A 3 -24.95 12.33 3.42
CA ALA A 3 -23.54 12.10 3.65
C ALA A 3 -22.86 12.18 2.28
N GLN A 4 -22.19 13.30 2.03
CA GLN A 4 -21.52 13.56 0.78
C GLN A 4 -20.57 12.39 0.49
N ARG A 5 -20.87 11.67 -0.58
CA ARG A 5 -20.08 10.52 -1.02
C ARG A 5 -18.64 11.00 -1.27
N TRP A 6 -17.66 10.33 -0.67
CA TRP A 6 -16.27 10.67 -0.88
C TRP A 6 -15.88 10.51 -2.35
N ALA A 7 -15.10 11.44 -2.84
CA ALA A 7 -14.44 11.37 -4.13
C ALA A 7 -12.94 11.65 -3.92
N PRO A 8 -12.07 11.11 -4.77
CA PRO A 8 -10.65 11.42 -4.67
C PRO A 8 -10.41 12.92 -4.86
N PRO A 9 -9.43 13.52 -4.13
CA PRO A 9 -9.11 14.92 -4.29
C PRO A 9 -8.71 15.27 -5.73
N SER A 10 -9.06 16.46 -6.18
CA SER A 10 -8.72 16.95 -7.52
C SER A 10 -8.06 18.33 -7.43
N PRO A 11 -6.78 18.48 -7.85
CA PRO A 11 -5.92 17.42 -8.38
C PRO A 11 -5.44 16.46 -7.29
N LEU A 12 -5.22 15.20 -7.67
CA LEU A 12 -4.57 14.23 -6.80
C LEU A 12 -3.14 14.68 -6.46
N PRO A 13 -2.70 14.57 -5.20
CA PRO A 13 -1.30 14.77 -4.84
C PRO A 13 -0.38 13.91 -5.72
N ARG A 14 0.70 14.52 -6.21
CA ARG A 14 1.66 13.81 -7.08
C ARG A 14 2.62 12.96 -6.27
N SER A 15 3.08 13.49 -5.15
CA SER A 15 4.09 12.88 -4.27
C SER A 15 3.79 13.20 -2.81
N ILE A 16 4.15 12.26 -1.95
CA ILE A 16 4.22 12.40 -0.50
C ILE A 16 5.69 12.25 -0.15
N PHE A 17 6.23 13.17 0.63
CA PHE A 17 7.64 13.17 1.04
C PHE A 17 7.76 12.87 2.53
N THR A 18 8.72 12.02 2.87
CA THR A 18 9.20 11.81 4.23
C THR A 18 10.67 12.27 4.32
N GLU A 19 11.35 11.97 5.40
CA GLU A 19 12.78 12.25 5.52
C GLU A 19 13.59 11.49 4.45
N ARG A 20 13.27 10.20 4.24
CA ARG A 20 14.04 9.29 3.39
C ARG A 20 13.36 8.92 2.07
N LEU A 21 12.05 9.11 1.96
CA LEU A 21 11.24 8.54 0.88
C LEU A 21 10.49 9.60 0.09
N GLU A 22 10.33 9.33 -1.21
CA GLU A 22 9.29 9.89 -2.05
C GLU A 22 8.30 8.80 -2.40
N ILE A 23 7.05 8.95 -1.98
CA ILE A 23 5.95 8.06 -2.35
C ILE A 23 5.16 8.78 -3.42
N ARG A 24 5.21 8.28 -4.64
CA ARG A 24 4.60 8.99 -5.78
C ARG A 24 3.86 8.06 -6.72
N ARG A 25 2.97 8.65 -7.51
CA ARG A 25 2.33 7.94 -8.61
C ARG A 25 3.38 7.45 -9.58
N TYR A 26 3.18 6.24 -10.09
CA TYR A 26 4.02 5.71 -11.15
C TYR A 26 3.87 6.51 -12.43
N VAL A 27 4.96 6.60 -13.20
CA VAL A 27 4.99 7.05 -14.58
C VAL A 27 5.47 5.92 -15.49
N LEU A 28 5.21 6.01 -16.80
CA LEU A 28 5.60 4.92 -17.71
C LEU A 28 7.11 4.65 -17.75
N ALA A 29 7.91 5.68 -17.47
CA ALA A 29 9.37 5.55 -17.40
C ALA A 29 9.85 4.69 -16.21
N ASP A 30 9.01 4.41 -15.21
CA ASP A 30 9.35 3.55 -14.09
C ASP A 30 9.31 2.05 -14.45
N ALA A 31 8.87 1.68 -15.66
CA ALA A 31 8.65 0.28 -16.04
C ALA A 31 9.90 -0.61 -15.88
N PRO A 32 11.11 -0.23 -16.33
CA PRO A 32 12.29 -1.05 -16.13
C PRO A 32 12.61 -1.27 -14.65
N ALA A 33 12.64 -0.19 -13.86
CA ALA A 33 12.97 -0.26 -12.43
C ALA A 33 11.94 -1.11 -11.65
N LEU A 34 10.65 -0.96 -11.95
CA LEU A 34 9.60 -1.74 -11.30
C LEU A 34 9.67 -3.22 -11.70
N PHE A 35 9.89 -3.51 -12.99
CA PHE A 35 10.08 -4.88 -13.45
C PHE A 35 11.26 -5.54 -12.74
N GLU A 36 12.43 -4.91 -12.74
CA GLU A 36 13.64 -5.44 -12.12
C GLU A 36 13.46 -5.67 -10.61
N ALA A 37 12.85 -4.72 -9.89
CA ALA A 37 12.62 -4.84 -8.46
C ALA A 37 11.69 -6.02 -8.11
N VAL A 38 10.59 -6.19 -8.87
CA VAL A 38 9.65 -7.30 -8.67
C VAL A 38 10.27 -8.62 -9.09
N ASP A 39 10.95 -8.69 -10.23
CA ASP A 39 11.51 -9.94 -10.75
C ASP A 39 12.61 -10.47 -9.84
N ARG A 40 13.52 -9.61 -9.40
CA ARG A 40 14.56 -9.96 -8.43
C ARG A 40 14.01 -10.58 -7.15
N ASP A 41 12.91 -10.03 -6.65
CA ASP A 41 12.36 -10.41 -5.35
C ASP A 41 11.11 -11.31 -5.45
N ARG A 42 10.72 -11.72 -6.65
CA ARG A 42 9.50 -12.48 -6.96
C ARG A 42 9.28 -13.66 -6.04
N LYS A 43 10.30 -14.52 -5.85
CA LYS A 43 10.21 -15.69 -4.96
C LYS A 43 9.84 -15.33 -3.52
N ALA A 44 10.30 -14.17 -3.05
CA ALA A 44 10.08 -13.70 -1.69
C ALA A 44 8.74 -12.92 -1.54
N LEU A 45 8.18 -12.42 -2.64
CA LEU A 45 6.88 -11.73 -2.68
C LEU A 45 5.71 -12.70 -2.82
N LEU A 46 5.87 -13.77 -3.61
CA LEU A 46 4.84 -14.75 -3.96
C LEU A 46 4.00 -15.24 -2.77
N PRO A 47 4.58 -15.61 -1.63
CA PRO A 47 3.79 -16.13 -0.51
C PRO A 47 2.79 -15.14 0.06
N TRP A 48 3.04 -13.84 -0.11
CA TRP A 48 2.29 -12.76 0.53
C TRP A 48 1.45 -11.94 -0.45
N LEU A 49 1.90 -11.86 -1.69
CA LEU A 49 1.35 -11.02 -2.75
C LEU A 49 1.06 -11.88 -3.98
N PRO A 50 -0.16 -12.45 -4.08
CA PRO A 50 -0.52 -13.39 -5.16
C PRO A 50 -0.32 -12.81 -6.57
N TRP A 51 -0.43 -11.49 -6.73
CA TRP A 51 -0.20 -10.83 -8.02
C TRP A 51 1.21 -11.07 -8.57
N ALA A 52 2.22 -11.33 -7.70
CA ALA A 52 3.58 -11.61 -8.13
C ALA A 52 3.70 -12.89 -8.97
N ALA A 53 2.70 -13.77 -8.97
CA ALA A 53 2.66 -14.96 -9.81
C ALA A 53 2.37 -14.63 -11.29
N PHE A 54 1.60 -13.58 -11.56
CA PHE A 54 1.08 -13.29 -12.90
C PHE A 54 1.37 -11.87 -13.40
N ALA A 55 1.71 -10.93 -12.52
CA ALA A 55 2.06 -9.56 -12.89
C ALA A 55 3.58 -9.39 -13.04
N HIS A 56 3.97 -8.40 -13.82
CA HIS A 56 5.38 -8.01 -14.01
C HIS A 56 6.30 -9.18 -14.42
N ARG A 57 5.81 -10.09 -15.30
CA ARG A 57 6.61 -11.23 -15.81
C ARG A 57 7.65 -10.81 -16.84
N ASN A 58 7.43 -9.64 -17.42
CA ASN A 58 8.31 -8.96 -18.35
C ASN A 58 8.00 -7.45 -18.33
N GLU A 59 8.83 -6.66 -19.00
CA GLU A 59 8.66 -5.21 -19.03
C GLU A 59 7.33 -4.77 -19.69
N SER A 60 6.84 -5.52 -20.69
CA SER A 60 5.55 -5.23 -21.34
C SER A 60 4.37 -5.40 -20.39
N ASP A 61 4.39 -6.44 -19.53
CA ASP A 61 3.39 -6.62 -18.49
C ASP A 61 3.43 -5.43 -17.51
N THR A 62 4.62 -4.97 -17.14
CA THR A 62 4.82 -3.82 -16.26
C THR A 62 4.32 -2.53 -16.90
N LEU A 63 4.60 -2.29 -18.17
CA LEU A 63 4.04 -1.15 -18.91
C LEU A 63 2.52 -1.18 -18.96
N SER A 64 1.92 -2.35 -19.11
CA SER A 64 0.46 -2.51 -19.10
C SER A 64 -0.11 -2.15 -17.73
N PHE A 65 0.49 -2.65 -16.65
CA PHE A 65 0.14 -2.26 -15.28
C PHE A 65 0.24 -0.74 -15.06
N LEU A 66 1.31 -0.08 -15.51
CA LEU A 66 1.46 1.37 -15.35
C LEU A 66 0.42 2.18 -16.14
N ARG A 67 -0.02 1.66 -17.30
CA ARG A 67 -1.14 2.26 -18.04
C ARG A 67 -2.46 2.13 -17.28
N ASP A 68 -2.66 0.98 -16.60
CA ASP A 68 -3.83 0.74 -15.76
C ASP A 68 -3.82 1.65 -14.53
N CYS A 69 -2.67 1.79 -13.84
CA CYS A 69 -2.51 2.77 -12.77
C CYS A 69 -2.89 4.18 -13.22
N ARG A 70 -2.41 4.60 -14.39
CA ARG A 70 -2.76 5.92 -14.94
C ARG A 70 -4.27 6.07 -15.18
N ARG A 71 -4.95 5.00 -15.60
CA ARG A 71 -6.42 5.00 -15.75
C ARG A 71 -7.11 5.05 -14.39
N GLY A 72 -6.63 4.26 -13.43
CA GLY A 72 -7.15 4.25 -12.05
C GLY A 72 -7.08 5.62 -11.38
N TYR A 73 -5.97 6.34 -11.54
CA TYR A 73 -5.83 7.70 -11.00
C TYR A 73 -6.84 8.71 -11.56
N ALA A 74 -7.36 8.46 -12.74
CA ALA A 74 -8.34 9.32 -13.39
C ALA A 74 -9.78 8.81 -13.23
N SER A 75 -9.97 7.64 -12.64
CA SER A 75 -11.29 7.01 -12.47
C SER A 75 -12.02 7.60 -11.27
N VAL A 76 -13.28 7.95 -11.46
CA VAL A 76 -14.19 8.37 -10.39
C VAL A 76 -14.98 7.17 -9.84
N ASP A 77 -15.26 6.19 -10.69
CA ASP A 77 -16.11 5.05 -10.33
C ASP A 77 -15.36 3.90 -9.69
N ALA A 78 -14.12 3.67 -10.10
CA ALA A 78 -13.26 2.61 -9.58
C ALA A 78 -11.82 3.13 -9.42
N PRO A 79 -11.59 4.09 -8.52
CA PRO A 79 -10.25 4.63 -8.31
C PRO A 79 -9.34 3.58 -7.69
N ASP A 80 -8.11 3.53 -8.19
CA ASP A 80 -7.00 2.76 -7.62
C ASP A 80 -5.75 3.63 -7.66
N PHE A 81 -5.09 3.75 -6.52
CA PHE A 81 -3.99 4.69 -6.33
C PHE A 81 -2.70 3.96 -5.98
N ALA A 82 -2.28 3.01 -6.84
CA ALA A 82 -0.99 2.36 -6.69
C ALA A 82 0.14 3.37 -6.85
N MET A 83 1.11 3.35 -5.94
CA MET A 83 2.22 4.30 -5.86
C MET A 83 3.55 3.56 -5.67
N GLY A 84 4.60 4.10 -6.25
CA GLY A 84 5.97 3.65 -5.99
C GLY A 84 6.54 4.33 -4.76
N VAL A 85 7.41 3.61 -4.06
CA VAL A 85 8.23 4.11 -2.97
C VAL A 85 9.65 4.25 -3.48
N PHE A 86 10.17 5.46 -3.49
CA PHE A 86 11.48 5.80 -4.01
C PHE A 86 12.37 6.35 -2.89
N SER A 87 13.64 5.96 -2.92
CA SER A 87 14.65 6.54 -2.06
C SER A 87 14.94 7.99 -2.49
N ARG A 88 14.97 8.92 -1.54
CA ARG A 88 15.33 10.32 -1.81
C ARG A 88 16.84 10.53 -1.98
N THR A 89 17.65 9.56 -1.60
CA THR A 89 19.11 9.66 -1.70
C THR A 89 19.60 9.51 -3.14
N ASP A 90 19.01 8.57 -3.88
CA ASP A 90 19.46 8.19 -5.22
C ASP A 90 18.34 8.10 -6.25
N GLY A 91 17.07 8.22 -5.82
CA GLY A 91 15.90 8.12 -6.69
C GLY A 91 15.54 6.68 -7.06
N GLU A 92 16.16 5.67 -6.47
CA GLU A 92 15.85 4.27 -6.77
C GLU A 92 14.47 3.87 -6.28
N LEU A 93 13.78 3.03 -7.07
CA LEU A 93 12.53 2.40 -6.66
C LEU A 93 12.83 1.25 -5.70
N ILE A 94 12.39 1.40 -4.47
CA ILE A 94 12.66 0.48 -3.36
C ILE A 94 11.44 -0.26 -2.84
N GLY A 95 10.25 0.03 -3.39
CA GLY A 95 9.01 -0.62 -2.98
C GLY A 95 7.78 -0.07 -3.67
N GLY A 96 6.62 -0.48 -3.19
CA GLY A 96 5.34 0.03 -3.65
C GLY A 96 4.30 0.01 -2.54
N THR A 97 3.36 0.92 -2.64
CA THR A 97 2.21 1.06 -1.74
C THR A 97 1.02 1.61 -2.52
N GLY A 98 -0.08 1.90 -1.86
CA GLY A 98 -1.21 2.53 -2.51
C GLY A 98 -2.46 2.49 -1.66
N LEU A 99 -3.46 3.28 -2.10
CA LEU A 99 -4.83 3.23 -1.59
C LEU A 99 -5.69 2.47 -2.59
N HIS A 100 -6.25 1.36 -2.15
CA HIS A 100 -7.00 0.41 -2.97
C HIS A 100 -8.44 0.28 -2.49
N ALA A 101 -9.32 -0.19 -3.39
CA ALA A 101 -10.71 -0.55 -3.10
C ALA A 101 -11.46 0.50 -2.24
N PRO A 102 -11.47 1.79 -2.59
CA PRO A 102 -12.12 2.79 -1.77
C PRO A 102 -13.62 2.56 -1.71
N VAL A 103 -14.17 2.62 -0.50
CA VAL A 103 -15.62 2.56 -0.23
C VAL A 103 -16.08 3.99 0.05
N ALA A 104 -16.62 4.65 -0.97
CA ALA A 104 -16.93 6.09 -0.93
C ALA A 104 -17.92 6.47 0.17
N GLN A 105 -18.94 5.64 0.43
CA GLN A 105 -19.93 5.88 1.49
C GLN A 105 -19.34 5.79 2.90
N ALA A 106 -18.32 4.93 3.08
CA ALA A 106 -17.62 4.74 4.35
C ALA A 106 -16.42 5.67 4.49
N ARG A 107 -16.03 6.38 3.42
CA ARG A 107 -14.78 7.14 3.34
C ARG A 107 -13.58 6.28 3.79
N GLN A 108 -13.49 5.07 3.24
CA GLN A 108 -12.52 4.04 3.61
C GLN A 108 -11.71 3.61 2.40
N ALA A 109 -10.44 3.28 2.61
CA ALA A 109 -9.62 2.59 1.63
C ALA A 109 -8.71 1.54 2.31
N GLU A 110 -8.22 0.60 1.52
CA GLU A 110 -7.20 -0.36 1.94
C GLU A 110 -5.81 0.15 1.57
N ILE A 111 -4.83 -0.05 2.45
CA ILE A 111 -3.41 0.11 2.12
C ILE A 111 -2.77 -1.25 1.94
N GLY A 112 -2.16 -1.44 0.75
CA GLY A 112 -1.20 -2.50 0.47
C GLY A 112 0.22 -1.95 0.39
N TYR A 113 1.23 -2.79 0.66
CA TYR A 113 2.64 -2.41 0.54
C TYR A 113 3.55 -3.61 0.31
N TRP A 114 4.67 -3.32 -0.30
CA TRP A 114 5.81 -4.21 -0.41
C TRP A 114 7.11 -3.39 -0.46
N VAL A 115 8.23 -4.02 -0.13
CA VAL A 115 9.55 -3.40 -0.19
C VAL A 115 10.55 -4.41 -0.74
N ALA A 116 11.51 -3.91 -1.51
CA ALA A 116 12.63 -4.69 -2.02
C ALA A 116 13.38 -5.40 -0.88
N ALA A 117 13.92 -6.58 -1.16
CA ALA A 117 14.55 -7.42 -0.13
C ALA A 117 15.74 -6.71 0.55
N ALA A 118 16.51 -5.92 -0.21
CA ALA A 118 17.63 -5.14 0.29
C ALA A 118 17.23 -4.09 1.35
N GLU A 119 15.99 -3.58 1.26
CA GLU A 119 15.48 -2.52 2.13
C GLU A 119 14.69 -3.03 3.33
N ARG A 120 14.58 -4.36 3.47
CA ARG A 120 13.85 -4.97 4.59
C ARG A 120 14.55 -4.73 5.92
N GLY A 121 13.76 -4.54 6.97
CA GLY A 121 14.29 -4.32 8.32
C GLY A 121 14.75 -2.89 8.61
N GLN A 122 14.79 -2.01 7.61
CA GLN A 122 15.24 -0.63 7.73
C GLN A 122 14.11 0.37 8.05
N GLY A 123 12.88 -0.11 8.27
CA GLY A 123 11.73 0.73 8.60
C GLY A 123 11.00 1.33 7.40
N VAL A 124 11.47 1.14 6.16
CA VAL A 124 10.91 1.73 4.94
C VAL A 124 9.40 1.52 4.82
N CYS A 125 8.90 0.27 4.96
CA CYS A 125 7.46 0.01 4.92
C CYS A 125 6.69 0.76 6.01
N THR A 126 7.22 0.85 7.22
CA THR A 126 6.56 1.54 8.34
C THR A 126 6.45 3.03 8.04
N GLU A 127 7.54 3.67 7.60
CA GLU A 127 7.59 5.08 7.24
C GLU A 127 6.66 5.40 6.06
N ALA A 128 6.72 4.61 4.98
CA ALA A 128 5.85 4.81 3.83
C ALA A 128 4.36 4.64 4.17
N THR A 129 4.03 3.63 5.00
CA THR A 129 2.65 3.38 5.42
C THR A 129 2.15 4.50 6.33
N ALA A 130 2.96 4.98 7.28
CA ALA A 130 2.62 6.09 8.15
C ALA A 130 2.33 7.37 7.33
N ALA A 131 3.21 7.74 6.42
CA ALA A 131 3.04 8.91 5.56
C ALA A 131 1.77 8.83 4.69
N LEU A 132 1.48 7.63 4.15
CA LEU A 132 0.28 7.44 3.35
C LEU A 132 -1.00 7.48 4.21
N ILE A 133 -1.00 6.91 5.42
CA ILE A 133 -2.12 7.02 6.38
C ILE A 133 -2.34 8.49 6.74
N SER A 134 -1.29 9.22 7.11
CA SER A 134 -1.38 10.66 7.47
C SER A 134 -2.02 11.45 6.33
N THR A 135 -1.51 11.29 5.10
CA THR A 135 -2.07 11.97 3.93
C THR A 135 -3.53 11.57 3.66
N ALA A 136 -3.84 10.29 3.78
CA ALA A 136 -5.18 9.76 3.49
C ALA A 136 -6.24 10.25 4.50
N LEU A 137 -5.88 10.32 5.79
CA LEU A 137 -6.80 10.73 6.87
C LEU A 137 -6.84 12.23 7.11
N THR A 138 -5.85 13.00 6.63
CA THR A 138 -5.90 14.46 6.68
C THR A 138 -7.12 14.98 5.90
N PRO A 139 -7.86 15.97 6.43
CA PRO A 139 -8.98 16.59 5.72
C PRO A 139 -8.58 17.16 4.35
N GLU A 140 -9.51 17.20 3.42
CA GLU A 140 -9.29 17.75 2.09
C GLU A 140 -8.91 19.24 2.14
N ASP A 141 -9.53 20.02 3.03
CA ASP A 141 -9.24 21.43 3.23
C ASP A 141 -7.79 21.68 3.73
N ASP A 142 -7.19 20.68 4.37
CA ASP A 142 -5.81 20.69 4.83
C ASP A 142 -4.83 19.99 3.85
N GLY A 143 -5.29 19.73 2.63
CA GLY A 143 -4.50 19.14 1.54
C GLY A 143 -4.39 17.62 1.57
N GLY A 144 -5.17 16.93 2.41
CA GLY A 144 -5.25 15.48 2.48
C GLY A 144 -6.33 14.90 1.56
N TRP A 145 -6.67 13.63 1.80
CA TRP A 145 -7.66 12.92 0.99
C TRP A 145 -9.04 12.83 1.66
N GLY A 146 -9.18 13.26 2.91
CA GLY A 146 -10.44 13.30 3.65
C GLY A 146 -11.04 11.91 3.89
N LEU A 147 -10.27 10.84 3.86
CA LEU A 147 -10.75 9.53 4.27
C LEU A 147 -10.95 9.50 5.80
N ARG A 148 -11.83 8.63 6.26
CA ARG A 148 -12.13 8.46 7.69
C ARG A 148 -11.57 7.18 8.27
N ARG A 149 -11.18 6.25 7.39
CA ARG A 149 -10.77 4.92 7.81
C ARG A 149 -9.79 4.33 6.82
N ILE A 150 -8.71 3.81 7.36
CA ILE A 150 -7.74 3.00 6.63
C ILE A 150 -7.77 1.58 7.17
N VAL A 151 -7.70 0.62 6.24
CA VAL A 151 -7.68 -0.81 6.52
C VAL A 151 -6.42 -1.42 5.93
N ILE A 152 -5.86 -2.40 6.62
CA ILE A 152 -4.75 -3.23 6.13
C ILE A 152 -5.13 -4.69 6.37
N HIS A 153 -5.11 -5.49 5.29
CA HIS A 153 -5.30 -6.94 5.37
C HIS A 153 -3.97 -7.65 5.24
N CYS A 154 -3.69 -8.59 6.11
CA CYS A 154 -2.49 -9.41 5.99
C CYS A 154 -2.75 -10.86 6.41
N ALA A 155 -2.03 -11.78 5.77
CA ALA A 155 -2.01 -13.18 6.19
C ALA A 155 -1.51 -13.29 7.65
N ALA A 156 -2.14 -14.11 8.47
CA ALA A 156 -1.76 -14.31 9.88
C ALA A 156 -0.30 -14.77 10.04
N LEU A 157 0.20 -15.53 9.05
CA LEU A 157 1.58 -15.99 9.00
C LEU A 157 2.58 -14.87 8.60
N ASN A 158 2.12 -13.74 8.04
CA ASN A 158 2.98 -12.63 7.68
C ASN A 158 3.25 -11.74 8.91
N VAL A 159 4.03 -12.27 9.84
CA VAL A 159 4.38 -11.56 11.09
C VAL A 159 5.09 -10.23 10.86
N ARG A 160 5.75 -10.05 9.70
CA ARG A 160 6.41 -8.77 9.35
C ARG A 160 5.38 -7.70 9.06
N SER A 161 4.35 -8.01 8.27
CA SER A 161 3.25 -7.09 8.01
C SER A 161 2.46 -6.76 9.28
N ALA A 162 2.14 -7.77 10.10
CA ALA A 162 1.47 -7.56 11.39
C ALA A 162 2.27 -6.62 12.33
N ARG A 163 3.61 -6.74 12.35
CA ARG A 163 4.48 -5.84 13.14
C ARG A 163 4.40 -4.39 12.69
N ILE A 164 4.23 -4.12 11.40
CA ILE A 164 4.03 -2.75 10.89
C ILE A 164 2.73 -2.19 11.46
N CYS A 165 1.62 -2.93 11.35
CA CYS A 165 0.34 -2.52 11.91
C CYS A 165 0.44 -2.23 13.41
N HIS A 166 1.12 -3.09 14.19
CA HIS A 166 1.33 -2.88 15.62
C HIS A 166 2.20 -1.66 15.93
N LYS A 167 3.30 -1.45 15.21
CA LYS A 167 4.15 -0.27 15.39
C LYS A 167 3.41 1.03 15.13
N LEU A 168 2.50 1.03 14.17
CA LEU A 168 1.67 2.17 13.81
C LEU A 168 0.41 2.30 14.69
N GLY A 169 0.23 1.45 15.70
CA GLY A 169 -0.90 1.51 16.62
C GLY A 169 -2.25 1.11 15.99
N LEU A 170 -2.25 0.45 14.84
CA LEU A 170 -3.50 -0.01 14.22
C LEU A 170 -4.15 -1.11 15.06
N ARG A 171 -5.44 -1.00 15.25
CA ARG A 171 -6.25 -1.99 15.98
C ARG A 171 -6.55 -3.19 15.09
N ARG A 172 -6.28 -4.41 15.58
CA ARG A 172 -6.78 -5.62 14.93
C ARG A 172 -8.26 -5.77 15.20
N GLU A 173 -9.08 -5.70 14.15
CA GLU A 173 -10.54 -5.76 14.25
C GLU A 173 -11.12 -7.11 13.93
N ALA A 174 -10.44 -7.91 13.08
CA ALA A 174 -10.93 -9.23 12.73
C ALA A 174 -9.79 -10.25 12.54
N VAL A 175 -10.15 -11.50 12.78
CA VAL A 175 -9.43 -12.69 12.36
C VAL A 175 -10.40 -13.46 11.45
N HIS A 176 -10.01 -13.67 10.22
CA HIS A 176 -10.77 -14.45 9.24
C HIS A 176 -10.16 -15.85 9.18
N ILE A 177 -10.93 -16.84 9.54
CA ILE A 177 -10.46 -18.21 9.66
C ILE A 177 -10.41 -18.87 8.28
N ALA A 178 -9.22 -19.38 7.90
CA ALA A 178 -9.00 -20.15 6.67
C ALA A 178 -9.57 -19.47 5.41
N ASP A 179 -9.48 -18.15 5.32
CA ASP A 179 -10.07 -17.35 4.24
C ASP A 179 -9.10 -17.07 3.07
N ARG A 180 -7.83 -17.44 3.23
CA ARG A 180 -6.78 -17.18 2.24
C ARG A 180 -6.04 -18.45 1.89
N TRP A 181 -5.90 -18.72 0.58
CA TRP A 181 -4.99 -19.77 0.11
C TRP A 181 -3.53 -19.29 0.19
N PHE A 182 -2.67 -20.12 0.75
CA PHE A 182 -1.23 -19.93 0.83
C PHE A 182 -0.54 -20.99 -0.01
N GLU A 183 0.29 -20.58 -0.98
CA GLU A 183 0.95 -21.50 -1.91
C GLU A 183 2.07 -22.33 -1.27
N GLY A 184 2.34 -22.08 0.00
CA GLY A 184 3.44 -22.69 0.72
C GLY A 184 4.74 -21.93 0.62
N SER A 185 5.71 -22.35 1.41
CA SER A 185 7.10 -21.89 1.42
C SER A 185 8.00 -23.06 1.77
N GLU A 186 9.32 -22.82 1.84
CA GLU A 186 10.28 -23.86 2.25
C GLU A 186 9.98 -24.44 3.64
N SER A 187 9.34 -23.70 4.53
CA SER A 187 9.08 -24.08 5.92
C SER A 187 7.61 -24.28 6.26
N ILE A 188 6.69 -23.91 5.39
CA ILE A 188 5.24 -23.95 5.65
C ILE A 188 4.55 -24.57 4.42
N PRO A 189 3.81 -25.70 4.58
CA PRO A 189 3.09 -26.31 3.47
C PRO A 189 2.00 -25.41 2.92
N ALA A 190 1.60 -25.64 1.67
CA ALA A 190 0.45 -24.99 1.06
C ALA A 190 -0.84 -25.37 1.78
N GLY A 191 -1.80 -24.44 1.83
CA GLY A 191 -3.09 -24.67 2.49
C GLY A 191 -3.85 -23.37 2.76
N TYR A 192 -5.06 -23.53 3.29
CA TYR A 192 -5.83 -22.39 3.77
C TYR A 192 -5.25 -21.88 5.09
N ILE A 193 -5.06 -20.58 5.17
CA ILE A 193 -4.55 -19.90 6.36
C ILE A 193 -5.49 -18.77 6.77
N ASP A 194 -5.37 -18.36 8.02
CA ASP A 194 -6.10 -17.20 8.53
C ASP A 194 -5.53 -15.89 7.99
N SER A 195 -6.36 -14.87 7.94
CA SER A 195 -5.93 -13.49 7.74
C SER A 195 -6.43 -12.56 8.84
N HIS A 196 -5.75 -11.43 8.95
CA HIS A 196 -6.07 -10.39 9.92
C HIS A 196 -6.48 -9.11 9.21
N THR A 197 -7.48 -8.44 9.76
CA THR A 197 -7.84 -7.06 9.40
C THR A 197 -7.39 -6.12 10.50
N TYR A 198 -6.55 -5.16 10.15
CA TYR A 198 -6.17 -4.03 10.98
C TYR A 198 -6.80 -2.75 10.46
N ALA A 199 -7.12 -1.82 11.36
CA ALA A 199 -7.69 -0.54 10.95
C ALA A 199 -7.31 0.59 11.90
N VAL A 200 -7.42 1.82 11.37
CA VAL A 200 -7.29 3.07 12.11
C VAL A 200 -8.31 4.08 11.57
N LEU A 201 -8.84 4.92 12.44
CA LEU A 201 -9.75 6.00 12.10
C LEU A 201 -9.03 7.36 12.13
N ASP A 202 -9.56 8.32 11.40
CA ASP A 202 -9.09 9.71 11.37
C ASP A 202 -8.89 10.30 12.77
N ARG A 203 -9.84 10.08 13.68
CA ARG A 203 -9.81 10.56 15.08
C ARG A 203 -8.84 9.79 15.99
N GLU A 204 -8.29 8.67 15.53
CA GLU A 204 -7.37 7.80 16.29
C GLU A 204 -5.92 8.01 15.85
N TRP A 205 -5.72 8.61 14.68
CA TRP A 205 -4.42 8.82 14.08
C TRP A 205 -3.82 10.17 14.49
N ASP A 206 -2.64 10.15 15.09
CA ASP A 206 -1.86 11.36 15.35
C ASP A 206 -1.07 11.73 14.08
N ILE A 207 -1.58 12.71 13.35
CA ILE A 207 -0.98 13.20 12.09
C ILE A 207 0.45 13.70 12.31
N ASP A 208 0.78 14.19 13.50
CA ASP A 208 2.11 14.68 13.84
C ASP A 208 3.07 13.59 14.32
N ALA A 209 2.59 12.38 14.59
CA ALA A 209 3.44 11.24 14.98
C ALA A 209 4.41 10.85 13.86
N ASP A 210 4.01 11.05 12.61
CA ASP A 210 4.80 10.76 11.41
C ASP A 210 6.07 11.64 11.29
N ARG A 211 6.05 12.82 11.90
CA ARG A 211 7.19 13.75 11.92
C ARG A 211 8.18 13.45 13.04
N ARG A 212 7.88 12.49 13.92
CA ARG A 212 8.67 12.14 15.10
C ARG A 212 9.30 10.74 15.02
N ALA A 213 8.99 9.96 13.99
CA ALA A 213 9.49 8.60 13.74
C ALA A 213 10.66 8.60 12.74
#